data_f67758ec5a41a502a66918fae2b2091c
#
_entry.id   f67758ec5a41a502a66918fae2b2091c
#
_cell.length_a   1.000
_cell.length_b   1.000
_cell.length_c   1.000
_cell.angle_alpha   90.00
_cell.angle_beta   90.00
_cell.angle_gamma   90.00
#
_symmetry.space_group_name_H-M   'P 1'
#
loop_
_entity.id
_entity.type
_entity.pdbx_description
1 polymer ?
#
loop_
_entity_poly.entity_id
_entity_poly.type
_entity_poly.pdbx_seq_one_letter_code
_entity_poly.pdbx_strand_id
1 'polypeptide(L)'
;MNIVIPMAGKSSRFFDVGFTVPKFLLPLSPAEENKTMIEGAVDSLHMEGNFIFIVQRDHCKYKIDTFLKEKYPSSTILYLERYTGGCVESVYEAAAAYINNDDPLVISNCDQYLDWDSSEFLRVSSQEGVDGCVLTYKNDSVKNSYCKVDSANRCTEFREKQVISEHSLVGVHYWKRGSDFILSAKNMLENNVRDAGEYYVSTSYNYLIEKGKHITICPLREAEIYHTIGVPETYYDFLQKKDPIRIFQMTDMKRGWFLGDFLPCAYSSKDVEVGILEHKKGEEWLAHVHKRGDEINVLISGHMKINNNELVTGQIFVIPKGHLTKAMFYEDCKIVCVKLPSDTKDKYCY
;
A
#
# COMPACT_ATOMS: atom_id res chain seq x y z
N MET A 1 3.77 -23.21 15.16
CA MET A 1 4.02 -22.54 13.87
C MET A 1 4.48 -21.12 14.12
N ASN A 2 5.52 -20.66 13.44
CA ASN A 2 5.94 -19.27 13.47
C ASN A 2 5.31 -18.49 12.31
N ILE A 3 4.78 -17.29 12.58
CA ILE A 3 4.18 -16.40 11.58
C ILE A 3 4.98 -15.10 11.58
N VAL A 4 5.77 -14.88 10.54
CA VAL A 4 6.63 -13.71 10.40
C VAL A 4 5.94 -12.66 9.52
N ILE A 5 5.84 -11.45 10.02
CA ILE A 5 5.28 -10.29 9.32
C ILE A 5 6.39 -9.25 9.12
N PRO A 6 7.08 -9.27 7.97
CA PRO A 6 8.09 -8.26 7.66
C PRO A 6 7.40 -6.94 7.28
N MET A 7 7.63 -5.91 8.08
CA MET A 7 7.03 -4.59 7.93
C MET A 7 8.05 -3.44 8.04
N ALA A 8 9.31 -3.73 7.68
CA ALA A 8 10.41 -2.78 7.75
C ALA A 8 10.59 -1.92 6.48
N GLY A 9 9.67 -1.97 5.52
CA GLY A 9 9.73 -1.21 4.27
C GLY A 9 9.53 0.29 4.49
N LYS A 10 10.14 1.13 3.64
CA LYS A 10 10.16 2.60 3.74
C LYS A 10 8.79 3.27 3.64
N SER A 11 7.77 2.61 3.12
CA SER A 11 6.46 3.21 2.78
C SER A 11 6.54 4.43 1.85
N SER A 12 7.61 4.56 1.06
CA SER A 12 7.94 5.77 0.27
C SER A 12 6.79 6.18 -0.64
N ARG A 13 6.15 5.23 -1.35
CA ARG A 13 5.02 5.53 -2.24
C ARG A 13 3.87 6.25 -1.55
N PHE A 14 3.61 5.93 -0.27
CA PHE A 14 2.59 6.61 0.53
C PHE A 14 3.08 7.99 1.00
N PHE A 15 4.32 8.10 1.46
CA PHE A 15 4.90 9.40 1.82
C PHE A 15 4.98 10.36 0.64
N ASP A 16 5.32 9.86 -0.56
CA ASP A 16 5.43 10.67 -1.79
C ASP A 16 4.11 11.33 -2.20
N VAL A 17 2.97 10.72 -1.82
CA VAL A 17 1.62 11.28 -2.08
C VAL A 17 1.01 12.00 -0.88
N GLY A 18 1.78 12.19 0.21
CA GLY A 18 1.44 13.06 1.32
C GLY A 18 0.92 12.39 2.59
N PHE A 19 0.93 11.05 2.69
CA PHE A 19 0.68 10.41 3.96
C PHE A 19 1.79 10.74 4.97
N THR A 20 1.45 10.84 6.25
CA THR A 20 2.37 11.27 7.31
C THR A 20 2.83 10.13 8.21
N VAL A 21 2.23 8.95 8.07
CA VAL A 21 2.58 7.73 8.80
C VAL A 21 2.90 6.59 7.85
N PRO A 22 3.67 5.58 8.27
CA PRO A 22 3.92 4.39 7.46
C PRO A 22 2.63 3.65 7.09
N LYS A 23 2.59 3.04 5.91
CA LYS A 23 1.37 2.39 5.35
C LYS A 23 0.67 1.44 6.32
N PHE A 24 1.41 0.64 7.07
CA PHE A 24 0.84 -0.37 7.97
C PHE A 24 0.06 0.23 9.16
N LEU A 25 0.23 1.53 9.46
CA LEU A 25 -0.55 2.28 10.46
C LEU A 25 -1.75 3.00 9.85
N LEU A 26 -1.93 2.96 8.54
CA LEU A 26 -3.09 3.58 7.90
C LEU A 26 -4.38 2.83 8.28
N PRO A 27 -5.50 3.55 8.46
CA PRO A 27 -6.76 2.92 8.82
C PRO A 27 -7.24 1.97 7.72
N LEU A 28 -7.74 0.81 8.10
CA LEU A 28 -8.31 -0.16 7.17
C LEU A 28 -9.72 0.25 6.71
N SER A 29 -10.39 1.10 7.48
CA SER A 29 -11.64 1.76 7.16
C SER A 29 -11.69 3.09 7.89
N PRO A 30 -12.07 4.19 7.24
CA PRO A 30 -12.29 5.46 7.92
C PRO A 30 -13.42 5.42 8.96
N ALA A 31 -14.38 4.51 8.78
CA ALA A 31 -15.49 4.31 9.72
C ALA A 31 -15.12 3.49 10.96
N GLU A 32 -14.07 2.64 10.84
CA GLU A 32 -13.49 1.88 11.93
C GLU A 32 -12.18 2.57 12.34
N GLU A 33 -12.24 3.72 13.00
CA GLU A 33 -11.09 4.58 13.38
C GLU A 33 -9.98 3.83 14.16
N ASN A 34 -10.22 2.58 14.56
CA ASN A 34 -9.34 1.80 15.42
C ASN A 34 -8.69 0.58 14.74
N LYS A 35 -8.97 0.30 13.47
CA LYS A 35 -8.36 -0.85 12.80
C LYS A 35 -7.38 -0.41 11.72
N THR A 36 -6.11 -0.71 11.94
CA THR A 36 -5.03 -0.37 11.01
C THR A 36 -4.83 -1.42 9.92
N MET A 37 -4.09 -1.08 8.87
CA MET A 37 -3.71 -1.99 7.79
C MET A 37 -3.01 -3.24 8.33
N ILE A 38 -2.11 -3.10 9.32
CA ILE A 38 -1.43 -4.26 9.92
C ILE A 38 -2.39 -5.15 10.70
N GLU A 39 -3.34 -4.59 11.45
CA GLU A 39 -4.37 -5.40 12.12
C GLU A 39 -5.22 -6.15 11.08
N GLY A 40 -5.60 -5.49 9.99
CA GLY A 40 -6.32 -6.15 8.90
C GLY A 40 -5.52 -7.27 8.25
N ALA A 41 -4.24 -7.06 7.99
CA ALA A 41 -3.37 -8.08 7.41
C ALA A 41 -3.22 -9.31 8.33
N VAL A 42 -3.05 -9.09 9.65
CA VAL A 42 -2.91 -10.17 10.64
C VAL A 42 -4.24 -10.90 10.84
N ASP A 43 -5.33 -10.16 11.08
CA ASP A 43 -6.63 -10.77 11.38
C ASP A 43 -7.17 -11.57 10.17
N SER A 44 -6.95 -11.08 8.95
CA SER A 44 -7.39 -11.75 7.73
C SER A 44 -6.61 -13.02 7.39
N LEU A 45 -5.51 -13.32 8.09
CA LEU A 45 -4.84 -14.62 7.94
C LEU A 45 -5.66 -15.78 8.49
N HIS A 46 -6.48 -15.54 9.53
CA HIS A 46 -7.23 -16.59 10.24
C HIS A 46 -6.34 -17.76 10.65
N MET A 47 -5.13 -17.46 11.15
CA MET A 47 -4.14 -18.46 11.57
C MET A 47 -3.70 -18.21 13.00
N GLU A 48 -3.45 -19.28 13.73
CA GLU A 48 -2.88 -19.25 15.07
C GLU A 48 -1.40 -19.61 15.05
N GLY A 49 -0.59 -18.91 15.85
CA GLY A 49 0.84 -19.16 15.94
C GLY A 49 1.60 -18.08 16.69
N ASN A 50 2.91 -18.23 16.69
CA ASN A 50 3.84 -17.25 17.28
C ASN A 50 4.07 -16.12 16.27
N PHE A 51 3.42 -14.98 16.47
CA PHE A 51 3.64 -13.82 15.62
C PHE A 51 4.99 -13.16 15.90
N ILE A 52 5.74 -12.92 14.83
CA ILE A 52 7.04 -12.25 14.84
C ILE A 52 6.96 -11.07 13.89
N PHE A 53 6.95 -9.86 14.41
CA PHE A 53 6.93 -8.62 13.61
C PHE A 53 8.35 -8.11 13.42
N ILE A 54 8.74 -7.83 12.18
CA ILE A 54 10.03 -7.22 11.86
C ILE A 54 9.79 -5.77 11.48
N VAL A 55 10.23 -4.85 12.31
CA VAL A 55 10.04 -3.42 12.16
C VAL A 55 11.36 -2.70 11.90
N GLN A 56 11.32 -1.59 11.19
CA GLN A 56 12.45 -0.69 11.07
C GLN A 56 12.58 0.15 12.34
N ARG A 57 13.77 0.31 12.88
CA ARG A 57 14.01 1.13 14.09
C ARG A 57 13.47 2.55 13.94
N ASP A 58 13.64 3.16 12.78
CA ASP A 58 13.11 4.49 12.46
C ASP A 58 11.59 4.60 12.60
N HIS A 59 10.86 3.50 12.49
CA HIS A 59 9.40 3.49 12.61
C HIS A 59 8.93 3.58 14.06
N CYS A 60 9.79 3.35 15.06
CA CYS A 60 9.45 3.49 16.48
C CYS A 60 9.03 4.92 16.85
N LYS A 61 9.45 5.93 16.08
CA LYS A 61 8.95 7.31 16.24
C LYS A 61 7.43 7.44 16.05
N TYR A 62 6.80 6.49 15.36
CA TYR A 62 5.35 6.38 15.20
C TYR A 62 4.71 5.45 16.24
N LYS A 63 5.44 5.04 17.29
CA LYS A 63 4.99 4.16 18.39
C LYS A 63 4.49 2.79 17.90
N ILE A 64 5.03 2.28 16.81
CA ILE A 64 4.61 1.00 16.24
C ILE A 64 4.88 -0.18 17.17
N ASP A 65 5.97 -0.18 17.88
CA ASP A 65 6.35 -1.19 18.84
C ASP A 65 5.38 -1.24 20.04
N THR A 66 5.02 -0.08 20.59
CA THR A 66 4.00 0.04 21.64
C THR A 66 2.65 -0.47 21.14
N PHE A 67 2.24 -0.01 19.96
CA PHE A 67 1.00 -0.43 19.31
C PHE A 67 0.92 -1.96 19.11
N LEU A 68 1.98 -2.57 18.56
CA LEU A 68 2.02 -4.02 18.35
C LEU A 68 1.99 -4.80 19.66
N LYS A 69 2.65 -4.32 20.73
CA LYS A 69 2.61 -4.96 22.04
C LYS A 69 1.26 -4.87 22.72
N GLU A 70 0.55 -3.77 22.53
CA GLU A 70 -0.82 -3.62 23.04
C GLU A 70 -1.80 -4.55 22.32
N LYS A 71 -1.71 -4.65 20.98
CA LYS A 71 -2.63 -5.46 20.17
C LYS A 71 -2.28 -6.95 20.18
N TYR A 72 -0.99 -7.28 20.20
CA TYR A 72 -0.47 -8.65 20.14
C TYR A 72 0.51 -8.90 21.30
N PRO A 73 0.04 -9.00 22.57
CA PRO A 73 0.92 -9.05 23.75
C PRO A 73 1.91 -10.22 23.74
N SER A 74 1.53 -11.37 23.17
CA SER A 74 2.38 -12.57 23.06
C SER A 74 3.34 -12.55 21.87
N SER A 75 3.30 -11.53 21.02
CA SER A 75 4.15 -11.46 19.84
C SER A 75 5.61 -11.11 20.17
N THR A 76 6.52 -11.51 19.28
CA THR A 76 7.91 -11.06 19.28
C THR A 76 8.07 -9.90 18.31
N ILE A 77 8.72 -8.80 18.74
CA ILE A 77 9.04 -7.67 17.89
C ILE A 77 10.55 -7.62 17.71
N LEU A 78 11.00 -7.69 16.46
CA LEU A 78 12.40 -7.65 16.08
C LEU A 78 12.67 -6.37 15.27
N TYR A 79 13.88 -5.83 15.45
CA TYR A 79 14.23 -4.53 14.89
C TYR A 79 15.34 -4.65 13.87
N LEU A 80 15.21 -3.93 12.76
CA LEU A 80 16.28 -3.69 11.81
C LEU A 80 16.82 -2.28 12.01
N GLU A 81 18.14 -2.16 12.09
CA GLU A 81 18.83 -0.87 12.27
C GLU A 81 19.10 -0.19 10.92
N ARG A 82 19.00 -0.92 9.82
CA ARG A 82 19.19 -0.41 8.45
C ARG A 82 18.11 -0.96 7.50
N TYR A 83 17.88 -0.27 6.42
CA TYR A 83 17.08 -0.80 5.32
C TYR A 83 17.87 -1.86 4.56
N THR A 84 17.22 -2.97 4.26
CA THR A 84 17.79 -4.12 3.59
C THR A 84 17.53 -4.10 2.08
N GLY A 85 18.16 -5.01 1.34
CA GLY A 85 17.98 -5.16 -0.10
C GLY A 85 16.76 -6.00 -0.51
N GLY A 86 15.85 -6.28 0.42
CA GLY A 86 14.61 -7.01 0.15
C GLY A 86 14.09 -7.79 1.36
N CYS A 87 12.89 -8.36 1.20
CA CYS A 87 12.18 -9.01 2.29
C CYS A 87 12.94 -10.23 2.86
N VAL A 88 13.56 -11.05 2.01
CA VAL A 88 14.37 -12.20 2.46
C VAL A 88 15.51 -11.77 3.36
N GLU A 89 16.25 -10.72 2.99
CA GLU A 89 17.35 -10.20 3.81
C GLU A 89 16.82 -9.68 5.15
N SER A 90 15.67 -8.97 5.14
CA SER A 90 15.02 -8.49 6.36
C SER A 90 14.68 -9.63 7.33
N VAL A 91 14.08 -10.71 6.82
CA VAL A 91 13.70 -11.86 7.64
C VAL A 91 14.94 -12.62 8.11
N TYR A 92 15.92 -12.83 7.23
CA TYR A 92 17.16 -13.52 7.60
C TYR A 92 17.93 -12.76 8.68
N GLU A 93 18.14 -11.46 8.51
CA GLU A 93 18.91 -10.61 9.44
C GLU A 93 18.24 -10.53 10.82
N ALA A 94 16.92 -10.32 10.86
CA ALA A 94 16.22 -10.10 12.11
C ALA A 94 15.77 -11.39 12.80
N ALA A 95 15.27 -12.37 12.05
CA ALA A 95 14.52 -13.49 12.61
C ALA A 95 15.22 -14.85 12.52
N ALA A 96 16.40 -14.97 11.90
CA ALA A 96 17.05 -16.27 11.69
C ALA A 96 17.19 -17.08 12.99
N ALA A 97 17.57 -16.45 14.12
CA ALA A 97 17.73 -17.13 15.40
C ALA A 97 16.41 -17.71 15.97
N TYR A 98 15.27 -17.19 15.54
CA TYR A 98 13.95 -17.60 16.01
C TYR A 98 13.30 -18.67 15.14
N ILE A 99 13.60 -18.67 13.82
CA ILE A 99 12.93 -19.53 12.86
C ILE A 99 13.84 -20.58 12.22
N ASN A 100 15.13 -20.65 12.57
CA ASN A 100 16.04 -21.70 12.09
C ASN A 100 15.85 -23.00 12.88
N ASN A 101 14.68 -23.59 12.71
CA ASN A 101 14.26 -24.80 13.43
C ASN A 101 13.34 -25.65 12.53
N ASP A 102 12.84 -26.75 13.07
CA ASP A 102 11.93 -27.66 12.37
C ASP A 102 10.44 -27.28 12.49
N ASP A 103 10.13 -26.17 13.16
CA ASP A 103 8.76 -25.68 13.26
C ASP A 103 8.27 -25.14 11.90
N PRO A 104 6.99 -25.30 11.59
CA PRO A 104 6.39 -24.67 10.43
C PRO A 104 6.50 -23.14 10.47
N LEU A 105 6.79 -22.56 9.30
CA LEU A 105 6.94 -21.12 9.11
C LEU A 105 5.92 -20.61 8.09
N VAL A 106 5.24 -19.52 8.43
CA VAL A 106 4.51 -18.67 7.49
C VAL A 106 5.20 -17.32 7.43
N ILE A 107 5.43 -16.79 6.24
CA ILE A 107 5.82 -15.39 6.02
C ILE A 107 4.66 -14.73 5.27
N SER A 108 4.12 -13.64 5.85
CA SER A 108 2.99 -12.93 5.28
C SER A 108 3.26 -11.45 5.12
N ASN A 109 2.75 -10.87 4.05
CA ASN A 109 2.83 -9.43 3.82
C ASN A 109 2.01 -8.66 4.87
N CYS A 110 2.48 -7.45 5.22
CA CYS A 110 1.82 -6.53 6.16
C CYS A 110 0.81 -5.58 5.48
N ASP A 111 0.66 -5.65 4.17
CA ASP A 111 -0.05 -4.70 3.32
C ASP A 111 -1.03 -5.37 2.35
N GLN A 112 -1.77 -6.33 2.89
CA GLN A 112 -2.80 -7.11 2.19
C GLN A 112 -3.99 -7.32 3.10
N TYR A 113 -5.14 -7.64 2.51
CA TYR A 113 -6.33 -8.08 3.19
C TYR A 113 -6.95 -9.24 2.43
N LEU A 114 -7.35 -10.29 3.14
CA LEU A 114 -7.91 -11.50 2.59
C LEU A 114 -9.33 -11.71 3.11
N ASP A 115 -10.26 -11.99 2.22
CA ASP A 115 -11.56 -12.52 2.54
C ASP A 115 -11.58 -13.98 2.07
N TRP A 116 -11.21 -14.89 2.95
CA TRP A 116 -10.94 -16.29 2.65
C TRP A 116 -11.08 -17.21 3.87
N ASP A 117 -11.08 -18.50 3.61
CA ASP A 117 -11.00 -19.55 4.64
C ASP A 117 -9.62 -20.21 4.59
N SER A 118 -8.77 -19.91 5.59
CA SER A 118 -7.41 -20.44 5.67
C SER A 118 -7.31 -21.95 5.88
N SER A 119 -8.40 -22.61 6.24
CA SER A 119 -8.40 -24.05 6.57
C SER A 119 -7.89 -24.92 5.42
N GLU A 120 -8.27 -24.59 4.18
CA GLU A 120 -7.80 -25.32 2.99
C GLU A 120 -6.30 -25.13 2.76
N PHE A 121 -5.79 -23.91 2.92
CA PHE A 121 -4.36 -23.64 2.81
C PHE A 121 -3.57 -24.43 3.88
N LEU A 122 -4.02 -24.43 5.12
CA LEU A 122 -3.41 -25.21 6.20
C LEU A 122 -3.46 -26.71 5.94
N ARG A 123 -4.59 -27.21 5.40
CA ARG A 123 -4.77 -28.60 5.01
C ARG A 123 -3.79 -29.01 3.89
N VAL A 124 -3.66 -28.19 2.84
CA VAL A 124 -2.74 -28.45 1.73
C VAL A 124 -1.28 -28.39 2.20
N SER A 125 -0.95 -27.38 3.01
CA SER A 125 0.41 -27.19 3.55
C SER A 125 0.87 -28.34 4.45
N SER A 126 -0.06 -29.01 5.14
CA SER A 126 0.25 -30.11 6.07
C SER A 126 0.26 -31.50 5.43
N GLN A 127 0.03 -31.61 4.13
CA GLN A 127 0.04 -32.90 3.44
C GLN A 127 1.44 -33.57 3.51
N GLU A 128 1.43 -34.89 3.58
CA GLU A 128 2.65 -35.67 3.56
C GLU A 128 3.43 -35.44 2.26
N GLY A 129 4.74 -35.24 2.36
CA GLY A 129 5.60 -34.97 1.22
C GLY A 129 5.61 -33.51 0.74
N VAL A 130 4.77 -32.61 1.28
CA VAL A 130 4.83 -31.19 0.98
C VAL A 130 5.86 -30.50 1.89
N ASP A 131 6.82 -29.81 1.27
CA ASP A 131 7.88 -29.04 1.97
C ASP A 131 7.55 -27.53 2.03
N GLY A 132 6.72 -27.02 1.11
CA GLY A 132 6.28 -25.63 1.08
C GLY A 132 4.97 -25.46 0.32
N CYS A 133 4.25 -24.38 0.63
CA CYS A 133 2.99 -24.05 -0.04
C CYS A 133 2.88 -22.54 -0.23
N VAL A 134 2.34 -22.12 -1.37
CA VAL A 134 2.06 -20.71 -1.67
C VAL A 134 0.61 -20.51 -2.03
N LEU A 135 0.02 -19.46 -1.49
CA LEU A 135 -1.33 -19.05 -1.84
C LEU A 135 -1.31 -18.33 -3.19
N THR A 136 -2.20 -18.70 -4.12
CA THR A 136 -2.23 -18.13 -5.46
C THR A 136 -3.62 -17.66 -5.86
N TYR A 137 -3.67 -16.77 -6.85
CA TYR A 137 -4.90 -16.35 -7.52
C TYR A 137 -4.63 -16.11 -9.00
N LYS A 138 -5.68 -16.14 -9.84
CA LYS A 138 -5.53 -15.88 -11.27
C LYS A 138 -5.34 -14.41 -11.54
N ASN A 139 -4.24 -14.06 -12.18
CA ASN A 139 -3.91 -12.68 -12.56
C ASN A 139 -2.87 -12.68 -13.69
N ASP A 140 -2.76 -11.56 -14.42
CA ASP A 140 -1.81 -11.37 -15.53
C ASP A 140 -1.02 -10.05 -15.44
N SER A 141 -1.09 -9.36 -14.28
CA SER A 141 -0.39 -8.10 -14.08
C SER A 141 1.11 -8.28 -13.94
N VAL A 142 1.89 -7.61 -14.77
CA VAL A 142 3.37 -7.58 -14.70
C VAL A 142 3.93 -6.97 -13.39
N LYS A 143 3.07 -6.53 -12.49
CA LYS A 143 3.49 -6.00 -11.18
C LYS A 143 3.59 -7.08 -10.10
N ASN A 144 3.09 -8.29 -10.37
CA ASN A 144 2.97 -9.38 -9.41
C ASN A 144 4.12 -10.38 -9.48
N SER A 145 4.17 -11.26 -8.48
CA SER A 145 4.98 -12.47 -8.44
C SER A 145 4.21 -13.64 -9.02
N TYR A 146 4.89 -14.57 -9.64
CA TYR A 146 4.28 -15.72 -10.30
C TYR A 146 5.01 -17.02 -9.98
N CYS A 147 4.28 -18.14 -10.00
CA CYS A 147 4.88 -19.46 -10.02
C CYS A 147 4.38 -20.27 -11.22
N LYS A 148 5.25 -21.07 -11.82
CA LYS A 148 4.92 -22.07 -12.81
C LYS A 148 4.75 -23.41 -12.12
N VAL A 149 3.74 -24.19 -12.54
CA VAL A 149 3.47 -25.51 -11.97
C VAL A 149 3.48 -26.60 -13.04
N ASP A 150 3.72 -27.81 -12.62
CA ASP A 150 3.53 -29.02 -13.44
C ASP A 150 2.05 -29.53 -13.39
N SER A 151 1.77 -30.63 -14.05
CA SER A 151 0.44 -31.25 -14.09
C SER A 151 -0.06 -31.78 -12.73
N ALA A 152 0.82 -31.86 -11.73
CA ALA A 152 0.51 -32.29 -10.36
C ALA A 152 0.45 -31.09 -9.39
N ASN A 153 0.35 -29.87 -9.89
CA ASN A 153 0.36 -28.61 -9.12
C ASN A 153 1.65 -28.39 -8.30
N ARG A 154 2.77 -29.04 -8.67
CA ARG A 154 4.08 -28.79 -8.07
C ARG A 154 4.68 -27.56 -8.72
N CYS A 155 5.16 -26.62 -7.92
CA CYS A 155 5.89 -25.46 -8.41
C CYS A 155 7.23 -25.88 -9.02
N THR A 156 7.52 -25.36 -10.20
CA THR A 156 8.75 -25.62 -10.93
C THR A 156 9.64 -24.39 -11.07
N GLU A 157 9.07 -23.20 -10.98
CA GLU A 157 9.78 -21.92 -11.10
C GLU A 157 8.99 -20.80 -10.44
N PHE A 158 9.69 -19.85 -9.83
CA PHE A 158 9.15 -18.59 -9.31
C PHE A 158 9.83 -17.39 -9.96
N ARG A 159 9.07 -16.38 -10.34
CA ARG A 159 9.57 -15.11 -10.91
C ARG A 159 8.83 -13.90 -10.36
N GLU A 160 9.57 -12.81 -10.22
CA GLU A 160 9.04 -11.51 -9.85
C GLU A 160 8.83 -10.63 -11.07
N LYS A 161 7.65 -9.99 -11.14
CA LYS A 161 7.30 -9.02 -12.20
C LYS A 161 7.43 -9.58 -13.62
N GLN A 162 7.28 -10.88 -13.75
CA GLN A 162 7.29 -11.60 -15.01
C GLN A 162 6.12 -12.59 -15.02
N VAL A 163 5.20 -12.43 -15.96
CA VAL A 163 4.05 -13.32 -16.12
C VAL A 163 4.51 -14.62 -16.79
N ILE A 164 4.78 -15.66 -15.98
CA ILE A 164 5.22 -16.97 -16.47
C ILE A 164 4.10 -18.02 -16.44
N SER A 165 2.95 -17.68 -15.86
CA SER A 165 1.78 -18.53 -15.75
C SER A 165 0.55 -17.69 -15.36
N GLU A 166 -0.62 -18.31 -15.16
CA GLU A 166 -1.82 -17.67 -14.57
C GLU A 166 -1.78 -17.61 -13.03
N HIS A 167 -0.82 -18.29 -12.37
CA HIS A 167 -0.71 -18.40 -10.91
C HIS A 167 0.09 -17.23 -10.34
N SER A 168 -0.59 -16.13 -10.09
CA SER A 168 -0.05 -14.99 -9.36
C SER A 168 -0.05 -15.29 -7.86
N LEU A 169 0.99 -14.86 -7.16
CA LEU A 169 1.14 -15.12 -5.73
C LEU A 169 0.36 -14.10 -4.89
N VAL A 170 -0.31 -14.61 -3.89
CA VAL A 170 -0.71 -13.85 -2.71
C VAL A 170 0.47 -13.82 -1.74
N GLY A 171 0.60 -12.75 -0.98
CA GLY A 171 1.72 -12.62 -0.03
C GLY A 171 1.56 -13.50 1.22
N VAL A 172 1.23 -14.79 1.07
CA VAL A 172 1.19 -15.81 2.14
C VAL A 172 1.99 -17.01 1.68
N HIS A 173 3.09 -17.26 2.36
CA HIS A 173 4.10 -18.25 2.01
C HIS A 173 4.34 -19.19 3.18
N TYR A 174 4.30 -20.50 2.96
CA TYR A 174 4.50 -21.54 3.98
C TYR A 174 5.72 -22.40 3.69
N TRP A 175 6.50 -22.69 4.71
CA TRP A 175 7.54 -23.71 4.76
C TRP A 175 7.23 -24.71 5.86
N LYS A 176 7.40 -25.99 5.55
CA LYS A 176 7.26 -27.07 6.54
C LYS A 176 8.23 -26.91 7.70
N ARG A 177 9.40 -26.34 7.45
CA ARG A 177 10.43 -26.04 8.43
C ARG A 177 11.02 -24.66 8.18
N GLY A 178 11.13 -23.86 9.22
CA GLY A 178 11.78 -22.56 9.12
C GLY A 178 13.24 -22.66 8.69
N SER A 179 13.93 -23.76 9.03
CA SER A 179 15.29 -24.03 8.60
C SER A 179 15.45 -24.15 7.07
N ASP A 180 14.43 -24.65 6.35
CA ASP A 180 14.44 -24.69 4.88
C ASP A 180 14.40 -23.27 4.27
N PHE A 181 13.63 -22.34 4.84
CA PHE A 181 13.66 -20.93 4.46
C PHE A 181 15.05 -20.32 4.72
N ILE A 182 15.61 -20.53 5.91
CA ILE A 182 16.93 -19.99 6.28
C ILE A 182 18.02 -20.48 5.33
N LEU A 183 17.97 -21.75 4.95
CA LEU A 183 18.91 -22.32 3.96
C LEU A 183 18.80 -21.61 2.60
N SER A 184 17.58 -21.39 2.13
CA SER A 184 17.32 -20.67 0.87
C SER A 184 17.75 -19.20 0.95
N ALA A 185 17.41 -18.52 2.04
CA ALA A 185 17.77 -17.13 2.27
C ALA A 185 19.29 -16.94 2.27
N LYS A 186 20.00 -17.82 3.00
CA LYS A 186 21.47 -17.82 3.04
C LYS A 186 22.07 -17.98 1.63
N ASN A 187 21.57 -18.95 0.86
CA ASN A 187 22.03 -19.16 -0.51
C ASN A 187 21.80 -17.92 -1.40
N MET A 188 20.60 -17.30 -1.32
CA MET A 188 20.30 -16.10 -2.09
C MET A 188 21.23 -14.94 -1.75
N LEU A 189 21.52 -14.73 -0.47
CA LEU A 189 22.37 -13.64 -0.01
C LEU A 189 23.84 -13.86 -0.37
N GLU A 190 24.39 -15.05 -0.12
CA GLU A 190 25.79 -15.39 -0.42
C GLU A 190 26.10 -15.33 -1.92
N ASN A 191 25.15 -15.73 -2.77
CA ASN A 191 25.30 -15.73 -4.23
C ASN A 191 24.69 -14.50 -4.91
N ASN A 192 24.21 -13.52 -4.13
CA ASN A 192 23.53 -12.30 -4.62
C ASN A 192 22.43 -12.58 -5.65
N VAL A 193 21.63 -13.63 -5.42
CA VAL A 193 20.53 -14.03 -6.31
C VAL A 193 19.34 -13.10 -6.09
N ARG A 194 19.15 -12.15 -7.00
CA ARG A 194 18.06 -11.16 -6.97
C ARG A 194 17.13 -11.37 -8.15
N ASP A 195 15.86 -11.03 -7.96
CA ASP A 195 14.90 -10.85 -9.04
C ASP A 195 14.36 -9.41 -8.99
N ALA A 196 14.17 -8.76 -10.12
CA ALA A 196 13.77 -7.36 -10.22
C ALA A 196 14.57 -6.40 -9.28
N GLY A 197 15.81 -6.75 -8.93
CA GLY A 197 16.74 -5.94 -8.12
C GLY A 197 16.67 -6.17 -6.61
N GLU A 198 15.74 -6.99 -6.10
CA GLU A 198 15.54 -7.23 -4.68
C GLU A 198 15.58 -8.74 -4.33
N TYR A 199 15.68 -9.04 -3.03
CA TYR A 199 15.57 -10.39 -2.48
C TYR A 199 14.11 -10.69 -2.09
N TYR A 200 13.34 -11.25 -3.00
CA TYR A 200 11.93 -11.58 -2.79
C TYR A 200 11.73 -12.93 -2.11
N VAL A 201 10.69 -13.00 -1.25
CA VAL A 201 10.33 -14.23 -0.54
C VAL A 201 9.93 -15.35 -1.51
N SER A 202 9.17 -15.02 -2.54
CA SER A 202 8.72 -15.95 -3.59
C SER A 202 9.86 -16.70 -4.26
N THR A 203 10.92 -15.99 -4.65
CA THR A 203 12.03 -16.57 -5.40
C THR A 203 12.97 -17.42 -4.54
N SER A 204 12.84 -17.35 -3.19
CA SER A 204 13.59 -18.24 -2.29
C SER A 204 13.26 -19.72 -2.50
N TYR A 205 12.04 -20.03 -2.97
CA TYR A 205 11.64 -21.40 -3.26
C TYR A 205 12.42 -22.05 -4.41
N ASN A 206 12.96 -21.28 -5.36
CA ASN A 206 13.72 -21.83 -6.47
C ASN A 206 14.89 -22.71 -6.01
N TYR A 207 15.62 -22.27 -4.98
CA TYR A 207 16.68 -23.06 -4.38
C TYR A 207 16.18 -24.39 -3.79
N LEU A 208 15.04 -24.39 -3.13
CA LEU A 208 14.43 -25.60 -2.58
C LEU A 208 14.00 -26.57 -3.68
N ILE A 209 13.43 -26.06 -4.78
CA ILE A 209 13.06 -26.85 -5.96
C ILE A 209 14.30 -27.52 -6.56
N GLU A 210 15.40 -26.80 -6.70
CA GLU A 210 16.71 -27.35 -7.15
C GLU A 210 17.22 -28.46 -6.22
N LYS A 211 16.87 -28.41 -4.93
CA LYS A 211 17.20 -29.46 -3.94
C LYS A 211 16.18 -30.59 -3.91
N GLY A 212 15.23 -30.63 -4.84
CA GLY A 212 14.23 -31.68 -4.95
C GLY A 212 13.08 -31.59 -3.94
N LYS A 213 12.93 -30.44 -3.27
CA LYS A 213 11.82 -30.18 -2.34
C LYS A 213 10.50 -29.99 -3.09
N HIS A 214 9.42 -30.45 -2.49
CA HIS A 214 8.08 -30.32 -3.05
C HIS A 214 7.40 -29.07 -2.56
N ILE A 215 7.30 -28.09 -3.44
CA ILE A 215 6.54 -26.85 -3.23
C ILE A 215 5.24 -26.96 -4.02
N THR A 216 4.11 -26.66 -3.41
CA THR A 216 2.78 -26.75 -4.06
C THR A 216 2.05 -25.40 -4.01
N ILE A 217 1.01 -25.28 -4.84
CA ILE A 217 0.10 -24.13 -4.79
C ILE A 217 -1.17 -24.48 -4.02
N CYS A 218 -1.79 -23.46 -3.41
CA CYS A 218 -3.16 -23.45 -2.97
C CYS A 218 -3.86 -22.25 -3.65
N PRO A 219 -4.64 -22.46 -4.72
CA PRO A 219 -5.37 -21.39 -5.36
C PRO A 219 -6.52 -20.90 -4.48
N LEU A 220 -6.74 -19.57 -4.43
CA LEU A 220 -7.97 -19.00 -3.86
C LEU A 220 -9.18 -19.54 -4.62
N ARG A 221 -10.24 -19.85 -3.87
CA ARG A 221 -11.52 -20.29 -4.43
C ARG A 221 -12.24 -19.10 -5.08
N GLU A 222 -13.19 -19.35 -5.96
CA GLU A 222 -13.91 -18.31 -6.72
C GLU A 222 -14.59 -17.25 -5.84
N ALA A 223 -15.06 -17.64 -4.65
CA ALA A 223 -15.71 -16.75 -3.70
C ALA A 223 -14.72 -16.01 -2.77
N GLU A 224 -13.43 -16.32 -2.83
CA GLU A 224 -12.41 -15.74 -1.97
C GLU A 224 -11.73 -14.56 -2.66
N ILE A 225 -11.44 -13.52 -1.89
CA ILE A 225 -10.94 -12.25 -2.43
C ILE A 225 -9.61 -11.89 -1.80
N TYR A 226 -8.67 -11.54 -2.66
CA TYR A 226 -7.39 -10.95 -2.29
C TYR A 226 -7.38 -9.45 -2.61
N HIS A 227 -7.12 -8.65 -1.61
CA HIS A 227 -6.92 -7.22 -1.75
C HIS A 227 -5.46 -6.86 -1.48
N THR A 228 -4.74 -6.42 -2.50
CA THR A 228 -3.45 -5.76 -2.32
C THR A 228 -3.70 -4.31 -1.93
N ILE A 229 -3.15 -3.88 -0.80
CA ILE A 229 -3.31 -2.52 -0.26
C ILE A 229 -1.95 -1.84 -0.03
N GLY A 230 -0.92 -2.37 -0.67
CA GLY A 230 0.48 -1.97 -0.50
C GLY A 230 0.92 -0.72 -1.28
N VAL A 231 0.03 -0.15 -2.11
CA VAL A 231 0.25 1.11 -2.83
C VAL A 231 -0.97 2.01 -2.69
N PRO A 232 -0.80 3.35 -2.78
CA PRO A 232 -1.91 4.29 -2.57
C PRO A 232 -3.14 4.03 -3.42
N GLU A 233 -2.96 3.70 -4.70
CA GLU A 233 -4.04 3.45 -5.64
C GLU A 233 -4.93 2.28 -5.18
N THR A 234 -4.30 1.13 -4.90
CA THR A 234 -5.05 -0.07 -4.50
C THR A 234 -5.62 0.05 -3.08
N TYR A 235 -4.96 0.82 -2.20
CA TYR A 235 -5.48 1.13 -0.88
C TYR A 235 -6.76 1.98 -0.97
N TYR A 236 -6.78 3.01 -1.81
CA TYR A 236 -8.00 3.80 -2.03
C TYR A 236 -9.11 2.98 -2.68
N ASP A 237 -8.78 2.14 -3.66
CA ASP A 237 -9.74 1.22 -4.28
C ASP A 237 -10.37 0.28 -3.26
N PHE A 238 -9.55 -0.24 -2.33
CA PHE A 238 -10.03 -1.09 -1.24
C PHE A 238 -10.98 -0.32 -0.31
N LEU A 239 -10.61 0.88 0.14
CA LEU A 239 -11.47 1.72 0.97
C LEU A 239 -12.80 2.03 0.27
N GLN A 240 -12.77 2.28 -1.04
CA GLN A 240 -13.97 2.54 -1.83
C GLN A 240 -14.92 1.35 -1.90
N LYS A 241 -14.39 0.15 -1.96
CA LYS A 241 -15.20 -1.09 -2.02
C LYS A 241 -15.76 -1.47 -0.65
N LYS A 242 -15.02 -1.22 0.41
CA LYS A 242 -15.38 -1.62 1.77
C LYS A 242 -16.41 -0.69 2.41
N ASP A 243 -16.30 0.61 2.16
CA ASP A 243 -17.14 1.63 2.79
C ASP A 243 -17.93 2.42 1.73
N PRO A 244 -19.26 2.27 1.66
CA PRO A 244 -20.12 3.02 0.72
C PRO A 244 -20.15 4.53 1.01
N ILE A 245 -19.93 4.95 2.27
CA ILE A 245 -19.76 6.35 2.67
C ILE A 245 -18.33 6.50 3.18
N ARG A 246 -17.54 7.35 2.50
CA ARG A 246 -16.16 7.63 2.87
C ARG A 246 -16.04 9.01 3.50
N ILE A 247 -15.41 9.07 4.67
CA ILE A 247 -15.17 10.31 5.39
C ILE A 247 -13.65 10.60 5.32
N PHE A 248 -13.31 11.80 4.85
CA PHE A 248 -11.94 12.27 4.74
C PHE A 248 -11.79 13.58 5.51
N GLN A 249 -10.61 13.83 6.07
CA GLN A 249 -10.28 15.11 6.65
C GLN A 249 -9.67 16.03 5.61
N MET A 250 -10.07 17.29 5.58
CA MET A 250 -9.45 18.28 4.68
C MET A 250 -7.96 18.48 4.94
N THR A 251 -7.52 18.26 6.18
CA THR A 251 -6.11 18.30 6.58
C THR A 251 -5.25 17.25 5.88
N ASP A 252 -5.85 16.17 5.40
CA ASP A 252 -5.16 15.09 4.68
C ASP A 252 -5.04 15.40 3.19
N MET A 253 -5.71 16.46 2.73
CA MET A 253 -5.75 16.87 1.34
C MET A 253 -4.65 17.89 1.00
N LYS A 254 -4.09 17.77 -0.20
CA LYS A 254 -3.03 18.67 -0.63
C LYS A 254 -3.58 20.04 -1.02
N ARG A 255 -3.27 21.07 -0.19
CA ARG A 255 -3.69 22.46 -0.43
C ARG A 255 -5.20 22.66 -0.60
N GLY A 256 -6.00 21.81 0.07
CA GLY A 256 -7.45 21.90 0.01
C GLY A 256 -8.11 21.21 -1.20
N TRP A 257 -7.33 20.62 -2.14
CA TRP A 257 -7.85 19.84 -3.27
C TRP A 257 -8.24 18.45 -2.81
N PHE A 258 -9.52 18.05 -2.96
CA PHE A 258 -10.03 16.79 -2.44
C PHE A 258 -10.69 15.88 -3.50
N LEU A 259 -10.92 16.38 -4.73
CA LEU A 259 -11.47 15.62 -5.85
C LEU A 259 -10.67 15.94 -7.11
N GLY A 260 -10.28 14.92 -7.91
CA GLY A 260 -9.55 15.10 -9.16
C GLY A 260 -8.64 13.92 -9.53
N ASP A 261 -7.86 14.07 -10.60
CA ASP A 261 -6.88 13.07 -11.08
C ASP A 261 -5.50 13.29 -10.41
N PHE A 262 -5.49 13.19 -9.08
CA PHE A 262 -4.29 13.36 -8.24
C PHE A 262 -4.45 12.60 -6.91
N LEU A 263 -3.35 12.49 -6.15
CA LEU A 263 -3.31 11.90 -4.82
C LEU A 263 -2.61 12.84 -3.82
N PRO A 264 -3.06 12.86 -2.55
CA PRO A 264 -4.27 12.22 -2.02
C PRO A 264 -5.54 12.91 -2.52
N CYS A 265 -6.63 12.16 -2.72
CA CYS A 265 -7.94 12.70 -3.05
C CYS A 265 -9.06 11.86 -2.40
N ALA A 266 -10.17 12.49 -2.11
CA ALA A 266 -11.38 11.82 -1.61
C ALA A 266 -12.12 11.08 -2.71
N TYR A 267 -12.03 11.58 -3.95
CA TYR A 267 -12.63 10.97 -5.12
C TYR A 267 -11.77 11.25 -6.36
N SER A 268 -11.40 10.20 -7.09
CA SER A 268 -10.62 10.31 -8.32
C SER A 268 -11.54 10.61 -9.52
N SER A 269 -11.19 11.64 -10.30
CA SER A 269 -11.89 11.99 -11.55
C SER A 269 -10.93 12.69 -12.51
N LYS A 270 -11.00 12.33 -13.79
CA LYS A 270 -10.30 13.05 -14.87
C LYS A 270 -11.11 14.21 -15.43
N ASP A 271 -12.41 14.22 -15.20
CA ASP A 271 -13.34 15.18 -15.79
C ASP A 271 -13.44 16.46 -14.99
N VAL A 272 -13.15 16.39 -13.68
CA VAL A 272 -13.30 17.52 -12.77
C VAL A 272 -12.32 17.44 -11.60
N GLU A 273 -11.82 18.58 -11.16
CA GLU A 273 -11.16 18.72 -9.85
C GLU A 273 -11.86 19.76 -8.99
N VAL A 274 -11.95 19.48 -7.68
CA VAL A 274 -12.61 20.35 -6.72
C VAL A 274 -11.72 20.55 -5.50
N GLY A 275 -11.63 21.82 -5.06
CA GLY A 275 -10.89 22.17 -3.86
C GLY A 275 -11.61 23.25 -3.04
N ILE A 276 -11.28 23.31 -1.75
CA ILE A 276 -11.58 24.42 -0.87
C ILE A 276 -10.26 25.13 -0.58
N LEU A 277 -10.09 26.30 -1.12
CA LEU A 277 -8.86 27.08 -1.04
C LEU A 277 -9.01 28.17 0.04
N GLU A 278 -7.99 28.28 0.88
CA GLU A 278 -7.93 29.31 1.91
C GLU A 278 -6.75 30.26 1.62
N HIS A 279 -7.06 31.54 1.62
CA HIS A 279 -6.09 32.60 1.35
C HIS A 279 -6.11 33.61 2.47
N LYS A 280 -4.94 34.10 2.81
CA LYS A 280 -4.78 35.09 3.89
C LYS A 280 -4.88 36.52 3.35
N LYS A 281 -5.38 37.41 4.20
CA LYS A 281 -5.37 38.86 3.92
C LYS A 281 -3.98 39.30 3.49
N GLY A 282 -3.91 40.02 2.37
CA GLY A 282 -2.68 40.53 1.79
C GLY A 282 -1.92 39.54 0.89
N GLU A 283 -2.40 38.31 0.74
CA GLU A 283 -1.87 37.38 -0.26
C GLU A 283 -2.17 37.90 -1.67
N GLU A 284 -1.24 37.75 -2.57
CA GLU A 284 -1.39 38.04 -3.99
C GLU A 284 -0.95 36.83 -4.82
N TRP A 285 -1.73 36.51 -5.82
CA TRP A 285 -1.29 35.48 -6.77
C TRP A 285 -0.45 36.10 -7.86
N LEU A 286 0.57 35.33 -8.30
CA LEU A 286 1.20 35.59 -9.57
C LEU A 286 0.17 35.49 -10.69
N ALA A 287 0.29 36.37 -11.68
CA ALA A 287 -0.56 36.30 -12.84
C ALA A 287 -0.40 34.92 -13.52
N HIS A 288 -1.48 34.25 -13.80
CA HIS A 288 -1.46 32.91 -14.38
C HIS A 288 -2.65 32.69 -15.33
N VAL A 289 -2.53 31.63 -16.13
CA VAL A 289 -3.56 31.19 -17.08
C VAL A 289 -3.73 29.67 -17.02
N HIS A 290 -4.95 29.19 -17.13
CA HIS A 290 -5.29 27.81 -17.45
C HIS A 290 -5.57 27.70 -18.94
N LYS A 291 -4.87 26.83 -19.66
CA LYS A 291 -4.98 26.72 -21.13
C LYS A 291 -6.02 25.70 -21.58
N ARG A 292 -6.35 24.74 -20.71
CA ARG A 292 -7.18 23.58 -21.05
C ARG A 292 -8.54 23.61 -20.36
N GLY A 293 -8.57 24.07 -19.11
CA GLY A 293 -9.73 24.01 -18.25
C GLY A 293 -10.34 25.36 -17.91
N ASP A 294 -11.68 25.36 -17.79
CA ASP A 294 -12.42 26.45 -17.17
C ASP A 294 -12.39 26.27 -15.64
N GLU A 295 -12.43 27.40 -14.91
CA GLU A 295 -12.44 27.41 -13.45
C GLU A 295 -13.70 28.13 -12.97
N ILE A 296 -14.52 27.43 -12.18
CA ILE A 296 -15.76 27.95 -11.58
C ILE A 296 -15.52 28.07 -10.08
N ASN A 297 -15.73 29.26 -9.54
CA ASN A 297 -15.42 29.57 -8.16
C ASN A 297 -16.63 30.12 -7.42
N VAL A 298 -16.70 29.82 -6.12
CA VAL A 298 -17.64 30.43 -5.19
C VAL A 298 -16.86 31.02 -4.02
N LEU A 299 -16.95 32.33 -3.82
CA LEU A 299 -16.36 32.99 -2.66
C LEU A 299 -17.26 32.76 -1.43
N ILE A 300 -16.86 31.79 -0.61
CA ILE A 300 -17.64 31.38 0.59
C ILE A 300 -17.54 32.45 1.70
N SER A 301 -16.36 33.04 1.85
CA SER A 301 -16.14 34.11 2.84
C SER A 301 -15.00 35.03 2.40
N GLY A 302 -15.05 36.29 2.86
CA GLY A 302 -14.01 37.29 2.65
C GLY A 302 -14.33 38.27 1.53
N HIS A 303 -13.32 39.13 1.23
CA HIS A 303 -13.35 40.15 0.19
C HIS A 303 -12.06 40.06 -0.61
N MET A 304 -12.17 40.01 -1.92
CA MET A 304 -11.03 39.85 -2.81
C MET A 304 -11.23 40.61 -4.14
N LYS A 305 -10.17 40.74 -4.91
CA LYS A 305 -10.18 41.27 -6.25
C LYS A 305 -9.60 40.28 -7.24
N ILE A 306 -10.24 40.08 -8.38
CA ILE A 306 -9.72 39.36 -9.52
C ILE A 306 -9.66 40.30 -10.71
N ASN A 307 -8.45 40.55 -11.23
CA ASN A 307 -8.17 41.56 -12.23
C ASN A 307 -8.79 42.91 -11.80
N ASN A 308 -9.81 43.40 -12.53
CA ASN A 308 -10.50 44.64 -12.21
C ASN A 308 -11.84 44.45 -11.48
N ASN A 309 -12.20 43.21 -11.11
CA ASN A 309 -13.47 42.90 -10.47
C ASN A 309 -13.28 42.70 -8.97
N GLU A 310 -13.99 43.44 -8.16
CA GLU A 310 -14.09 43.20 -6.72
C GLU A 310 -15.18 42.16 -6.46
N LEU A 311 -14.88 41.24 -5.55
CA LEU A 311 -15.73 40.11 -5.20
C LEU A 311 -15.92 40.03 -3.70
N VAL A 312 -17.17 39.80 -3.30
CA VAL A 312 -17.59 39.66 -1.90
C VAL A 312 -18.24 38.28 -1.68
N THR A 313 -18.32 37.90 -0.42
CA THR A 313 -18.94 36.64 0.03
C THR A 313 -20.27 36.35 -0.69
N GLY A 314 -20.42 35.09 -1.14
CA GLY A 314 -21.62 34.59 -1.83
C GLY A 314 -21.58 34.75 -3.35
N GLN A 315 -20.58 35.43 -3.91
CA GLN A 315 -20.48 35.57 -5.37
C GLN A 315 -19.85 34.37 -6.04
N ILE A 316 -20.39 34.07 -7.22
CA ILE A 316 -19.86 33.03 -8.11
C ILE A 316 -19.14 33.72 -9.24
N PHE A 317 -17.95 33.25 -9.61
CA PHE A 317 -17.20 33.77 -10.74
C PHE A 317 -16.58 32.62 -11.56
N VAL A 318 -16.52 32.84 -12.85
CA VAL A 318 -15.96 31.86 -13.81
C VAL A 318 -14.75 32.48 -14.48
N ILE A 319 -13.66 31.73 -14.50
CA ILE A 319 -12.45 32.07 -15.23
C ILE A 319 -12.37 31.12 -16.43
N PRO A 320 -12.67 31.62 -17.65
CA PRO A 320 -12.57 30.79 -18.84
C PRO A 320 -11.11 30.41 -19.13
N LYS A 321 -10.92 29.24 -19.73
CA LYS A 321 -9.61 28.84 -20.25
C LYS A 321 -9.00 29.93 -21.13
N GLY A 322 -7.68 30.10 -21.02
CA GLY A 322 -6.96 31.12 -21.78
C GLY A 322 -7.01 32.52 -21.16
N HIS A 323 -7.79 32.75 -20.09
CA HIS A 323 -7.90 34.06 -19.46
C HIS A 323 -6.76 34.29 -18.45
N LEU A 324 -5.98 35.35 -18.64
CA LEU A 324 -4.94 35.74 -17.69
C LEU A 324 -5.55 36.32 -16.43
N THR A 325 -5.23 35.75 -15.27
CA THR A 325 -5.88 36.07 -14.00
C THR A 325 -4.84 36.42 -12.95
N LYS A 326 -5.08 37.52 -12.22
CA LYS A 326 -4.36 37.91 -11.01
C LYS A 326 -5.37 38.17 -9.88
N ALA A 327 -5.16 37.57 -8.71
CA ALA A 327 -6.00 37.76 -7.54
C ALA A 327 -5.26 38.48 -6.41
N MET A 328 -5.97 39.28 -5.64
CA MET A 328 -5.54 39.98 -4.41
C MET A 328 -6.60 39.76 -3.33
N PHE A 329 -6.19 39.44 -2.12
CA PHE A 329 -7.09 39.13 -1.01
C PHE A 329 -7.07 40.25 0.03
N TYR A 330 -8.18 40.96 0.17
CA TYR A 330 -8.33 42.08 1.12
C TYR A 330 -8.68 41.63 2.52
N GLU A 331 -9.24 40.42 2.64
CA GLU A 331 -9.54 39.72 3.88
C GLU A 331 -9.10 38.27 3.78
N ASP A 332 -9.17 37.51 4.89
CA ASP A 332 -9.03 36.06 4.83
C ASP A 332 -10.20 35.49 4.01
N CYS A 333 -9.89 34.82 2.93
CA CYS A 333 -10.86 34.31 1.98
C CYS A 333 -10.91 32.77 1.97
N LYS A 334 -12.13 32.24 1.81
CA LYS A 334 -12.36 30.83 1.54
C LYS A 334 -13.14 30.70 0.23
N ILE A 335 -12.60 29.89 -0.70
CA ILE A 335 -13.12 29.73 -2.05
C ILE A 335 -13.34 28.24 -2.32
N VAL A 336 -14.52 27.86 -2.81
CA VAL A 336 -14.71 26.58 -3.49
C VAL A 336 -14.31 26.78 -4.95
N CYS A 337 -13.37 25.99 -5.41
CA CYS A 337 -12.88 26.02 -6.78
C CYS A 337 -13.19 24.70 -7.48
N VAL A 338 -13.75 24.76 -8.67
CA VAL A 338 -14.06 23.64 -9.54
C VAL A 338 -13.36 23.87 -10.89
N LYS A 339 -12.53 22.94 -11.34
CA LYS A 339 -11.88 22.99 -12.66
C LYS A 339 -12.33 21.84 -13.54
N LEU A 340 -12.49 22.11 -14.81
CA LEU A 340 -12.97 21.20 -15.84
C LEU A 340 -12.07 21.29 -17.09
N PRO A 341 -11.31 20.24 -17.47
CA PRO A 341 -11.11 18.95 -16.79
C PRO A 341 -10.15 19.03 -15.60
N SER A 342 -9.94 17.89 -14.91
CA SER A 342 -8.86 17.77 -13.93
C SER A 342 -7.51 17.67 -14.64
N ASP A 343 -6.69 18.70 -14.49
CA ASP A 343 -5.31 18.71 -14.99
C ASP A 343 -4.40 19.55 -14.06
N THR A 344 -3.71 18.87 -13.18
CA THR A 344 -2.82 19.50 -12.19
C THR A 344 -1.62 20.25 -12.80
N LYS A 345 -1.36 20.04 -14.09
CA LYS A 345 -0.27 20.70 -14.84
C LYS A 345 -0.74 21.90 -15.66
N ASP A 346 -2.03 22.19 -15.65
CA ASP A 346 -2.63 23.28 -16.45
C ASP A 346 -2.61 24.64 -15.71
N LYS A 347 -1.49 24.99 -15.06
CA LYS A 347 -1.28 26.32 -14.47
C LYS A 347 0.03 26.89 -14.96
N TYR A 348 -0.03 27.98 -15.72
CA TYR A 348 1.11 28.69 -16.30
C TYR A 348 1.21 30.08 -15.67
N CYS A 349 2.26 30.33 -14.86
CA CYS A 349 2.50 31.62 -14.21
C CYS A 349 3.37 32.53 -15.10
N TYR A 350 3.11 33.86 -15.03
CA TYR A 350 3.81 34.91 -15.77
C TYR A 350 4.37 35.98 -14.85
#